data_7793f05967b96ad7ab9bb421671146d5
#
_entry.id   7793f05967b96ad7ab9bb421671146d5
#
_cell.length_a   1.000
_cell.length_b   1.000
_cell.length_c   1.000
_cell.angle_alpha   90.00
_cell.angle_beta   90.00
_cell.angle_gamma   90.00
#
_symmetry.space_group_name_H-M   'P 1'
#
loop_
_entity.id
_entity.type
_entity.pdbx_description
1 polymer ?
#
loop_
_entity_poly.entity_id
_entity_poly.type
_entity_poly.pdbx_seq_one_letter_code
_entity_poly.pdbx_strand_id
1 'polypeptide(L)'
;MLDYTIIRTDNPTSAEELREILANPGFGKHFTDHMVTIDWTEEKGWHDAQVRPYGPMTMEPASNVFHYGQAIFEGIKAYRQPDGSIATFRPDHNAQRFINSAERLAMPELPQEDFIESLRQLVEVDQDWVPEAGGEAALYLRPFMISTEVSLGVHPANSYRYVLIASPAGSYFSGGIKPVSVWLSTDYVRAAPGGTGAAKFAGNYAGSLLAQAQADEKGCDQVVWLDAIERRYIEEMGGMNLMFVYGSGDSAEIVTPELSGSLLPGITRESLLQVAQDLGYEVTERRITTEEWQRDAESGAMSEAFACGTAAVITPVGHVMGDSADFQVNGNEAGEITMALRERLTGIQRGAVEDTHGWLHTLVK
;
A
#
# COMPACT_ATOMS: atom_id res chain seq x y z
N MET A 1 8.94 21.81 -11.54
CA MET A 1 8.00 20.91 -12.26
C MET A 1 8.64 20.56 -13.58
N LEU A 2 8.73 19.27 -13.87
CA LEU A 2 9.35 18.74 -15.10
C LEU A 2 8.44 18.94 -16.31
N ASP A 3 9.05 19.14 -17.49
CA ASP A 3 8.31 19.16 -18.77
C ASP A 3 8.18 17.73 -19.29
N TYR A 4 6.95 17.29 -19.56
CA TYR A 4 6.66 15.94 -20.03
C TYR A 4 6.55 15.87 -21.55
N THR A 5 7.23 14.89 -22.14
CA THR A 5 7.00 14.48 -23.52
C THR A 5 5.96 13.34 -23.54
N ILE A 6 4.85 13.55 -24.25
CA ILE A 6 3.80 12.54 -24.37
C ILE A 6 3.96 11.80 -25.69
N ILE A 7 4.25 10.51 -25.62
CA ILE A 7 4.39 9.57 -26.73
C ILE A 7 3.26 8.56 -26.61
N ARG A 8 2.22 8.72 -27.44
CA ARG A 8 1.08 7.80 -27.43
C ARG A 8 1.42 6.49 -28.11
N THR A 9 0.81 5.39 -27.66
CA THR A 9 0.92 4.09 -28.34
C THR A 9 0.21 4.12 -29.70
N ASP A 10 0.80 3.45 -30.70
CA ASP A 10 0.16 3.25 -32.00
C ASP A 10 -0.88 2.12 -31.96
N ASN A 11 -0.88 1.30 -30.91
CA ASN A 11 -1.76 0.16 -30.74
C ASN A 11 -2.44 0.20 -29.36
N PRO A 12 -3.38 1.14 -29.12
CA PRO A 12 -4.11 1.19 -27.87
C PRO A 12 -5.03 -0.03 -27.71
N THR A 13 -5.26 -0.45 -26.49
CA THR A 13 -6.25 -1.48 -26.16
C THR A 13 -7.62 -1.08 -26.71
N SER A 14 -8.27 -1.99 -27.42
CA SER A 14 -9.58 -1.71 -28.01
C SER A 14 -10.64 -1.47 -26.96
N ALA A 15 -11.66 -0.67 -27.26
CA ALA A 15 -12.76 -0.39 -26.34
C ALA A 15 -13.54 -1.66 -25.92
N GLU A 16 -13.54 -2.71 -26.75
CA GLU A 16 -14.14 -4.00 -26.44
C GLU A 16 -13.30 -4.76 -25.42
N GLU A 17 -12.01 -4.91 -25.68
CA GLU A 17 -11.06 -5.56 -24.77
C GLU A 17 -10.96 -4.83 -23.42
N LEU A 18 -10.92 -3.49 -23.43
CA LEU A 18 -10.91 -2.69 -22.21
C LEU A 18 -12.15 -2.95 -21.35
N ARG A 19 -13.33 -3.04 -21.95
CA ARG A 19 -14.57 -3.36 -21.21
C ARG A 19 -14.52 -4.76 -20.60
N GLU A 20 -13.97 -5.75 -21.30
CA GLU A 20 -13.79 -7.11 -20.76
C GLU A 20 -12.82 -7.11 -19.56
N ILE A 21 -11.70 -6.40 -19.69
CA ILE A 21 -10.73 -6.25 -18.60
C ILE A 21 -11.37 -5.56 -17.39
N LEU A 22 -12.06 -4.44 -17.59
CA LEU A 22 -12.68 -3.68 -16.50
C LEU A 22 -13.84 -4.42 -15.82
N ALA A 23 -14.49 -5.37 -16.52
CA ALA A 23 -15.53 -6.21 -15.92
C ALA A 23 -14.97 -7.19 -14.86
N ASN A 24 -13.71 -7.63 -15.00
CA ASN A 24 -13.04 -8.51 -14.02
C ASN A 24 -11.52 -8.30 -14.02
N PRO A 25 -11.04 -7.14 -13.56
CA PRO A 25 -9.64 -6.75 -13.73
C PRO A 25 -8.67 -7.58 -12.88
N GLY A 26 -9.13 -8.22 -11.81
CA GLY A 26 -8.25 -8.85 -10.82
C GLY A 26 -7.38 -7.81 -10.11
N PHE A 27 -6.14 -8.17 -9.78
CA PHE A 27 -5.15 -7.26 -9.21
C PHE A 27 -3.78 -7.51 -9.85
N GLY A 28 -3.20 -6.47 -10.48
CA GLY A 28 -1.86 -6.53 -11.07
C GLY A 28 -1.69 -7.47 -12.26
N LYS A 29 -2.78 -7.80 -12.98
CA LYS A 29 -2.77 -8.72 -14.12
C LYS A 29 -2.80 -8.00 -15.47
N HIS A 30 -3.45 -6.84 -15.53
CA HIS A 30 -3.56 -6.00 -16.71
C HIS A 30 -2.93 -4.65 -16.41
N PHE A 31 -2.24 -4.08 -17.38
CA PHE A 31 -1.60 -2.78 -17.26
C PHE A 31 -2.18 -1.83 -18.29
N THR A 32 -2.19 -0.54 -17.99
CA THR A 32 -2.67 0.49 -18.91
C THR A 32 -1.75 0.61 -20.13
N ASP A 33 -2.22 1.29 -21.16
CA ASP A 33 -1.50 1.42 -22.45
C ASP A 33 -0.19 2.21 -22.34
N HIS A 34 -0.06 3.03 -21.28
CA HIS A 34 1.12 3.88 -21.11
C HIS A 34 1.76 3.72 -19.72
N MET A 35 2.96 4.23 -19.60
CA MET A 35 3.71 4.37 -18.34
C MET A 35 4.45 5.70 -18.34
N VAL A 36 4.82 6.19 -17.14
CA VAL A 36 5.73 7.33 -17.00
C VAL A 36 7.13 6.84 -16.74
N THR A 37 8.12 7.51 -17.32
CA THR A 37 9.54 7.36 -16.98
C THR A 37 10.17 8.72 -16.79
N ILE A 38 11.03 8.86 -15.76
CA ILE A 38 11.84 10.06 -15.49
C ILE A 38 13.24 9.58 -15.11
N ASP A 39 14.24 10.06 -15.81
CA ASP A 39 15.63 9.69 -15.52
C ASP A 39 16.26 10.70 -14.55
N TRP A 40 17.20 10.22 -13.77
CA TRP A 40 18.04 11.04 -12.92
C TRP A 40 19.51 10.64 -13.08
N THR A 41 20.37 11.64 -13.19
CA THR A 41 21.80 11.45 -13.10
C THR A 41 22.40 12.53 -12.19
N GLU A 42 23.56 12.25 -11.58
CA GLU A 42 24.25 13.23 -10.74
C GLU A 42 24.55 14.54 -11.48
N GLU A 43 24.84 14.45 -12.79
CA GLU A 43 25.17 15.63 -13.62
C GLU A 43 23.95 16.49 -13.93
N LYS A 44 22.80 15.89 -14.25
CA LYS A 44 21.62 16.59 -14.78
C LYS A 44 20.48 16.78 -13.76
N GLY A 45 20.50 16.04 -12.64
CA GLY A 45 19.34 15.91 -11.79
C GLY A 45 18.22 15.13 -12.48
N TRP A 46 16.97 15.43 -12.19
CA TRP A 46 15.79 14.84 -12.84
C TRP A 46 15.61 15.40 -14.24
N HIS A 47 15.46 14.54 -15.23
CA HIS A 47 15.34 14.90 -16.65
C HIS A 47 14.58 13.83 -17.46
N ASP A 48 14.30 14.11 -18.73
CA ASP A 48 13.67 13.22 -19.71
C ASP A 48 12.36 12.60 -19.20
N ALA A 49 11.49 13.44 -18.60
CA ALA A 49 10.17 13.01 -18.17
C ALA A 49 9.29 12.69 -19.37
N GLN A 50 8.77 11.47 -19.43
CA GLN A 50 7.96 10.98 -20.55
C GLN A 50 6.74 10.21 -20.05
N VAL A 51 5.59 10.44 -20.71
CA VAL A 51 4.51 9.44 -20.80
C VAL A 51 4.73 8.68 -22.08
N ARG A 52 4.89 7.38 -22.02
CA ARG A 52 5.23 6.55 -23.18
C ARG A 52 4.49 5.21 -23.17
N PRO A 53 4.42 4.49 -24.30
CA PRO A 53 3.80 3.17 -24.32
C PRO A 53 4.35 2.24 -23.22
N TYR A 54 3.46 1.53 -22.53
CA TYR A 54 3.85 0.48 -21.59
C TYR A 54 4.63 -0.62 -22.32
N GLY A 55 5.75 -1.04 -21.76
CA GLY A 55 6.55 -2.08 -22.36
C GLY A 55 7.83 -2.41 -21.56
N PRO A 56 8.63 -3.35 -22.05
CA PRO A 56 9.87 -3.77 -21.41
C PRO A 56 10.86 -2.63 -21.23
N MET A 57 11.61 -2.66 -20.13
CA MET A 57 12.80 -1.84 -19.91
C MET A 57 14.05 -2.64 -20.22
N THR A 58 14.92 -2.10 -21.06
CA THR A 58 16.23 -2.73 -21.33
C THR A 58 17.23 -2.27 -20.29
N MET A 59 17.89 -3.22 -19.63
CA MET A 59 18.92 -2.97 -18.63
C MET A 59 20.12 -3.89 -18.83
N GLU A 60 21.30 -3.39 -18.53
CA GLU A 60 22.54 -4.20 -18.54
C GLU A 60 22.52 -5.20 -17.36
N PRO A 61 23.02 -6.44 -17.55
CA PRO A 61 23.08 -7.42 -16.46
C PRO A 61 23.89 -6.96 -15.24
N ALA A 62 24.84 -6.06 -15.43
CA ALA A 62 25.64 -5.46 -14.35
C ALA A 62 24.97 -4.20 -13.73
N SER A 63 23.71 -3.90 -14.06
CA SER A 63 22.98 -2.83 -13.38
C SER A 63 22.86 -3.17 -11.89
N ASN A 64 23.33 -2.26 -11.03
CA ASN A 64 23.53 -2.54 -9.61
C ASN A 64 22.22 -2.83 -8.84
N VAL A 65 21.05 -2.43 -9.35
CA VAL A 65 19.77 -2.80 -8.75
C VAL A 65 19.58 -4.32 -8.66
N PHE A 66 20.07 -5.09 -9.65
CA PHE A 66 19.97 -6.56 -9.64
C PHE A 66 20.84 -7.22 -8.56
N HIS A 67 21.86 -6.53 -8.08
CA HIS A 67 22.83 -7.05 -7.13
C HIS A 67 22.65 -6.50 -5.72
N TYR A 68 22.29 -5.21 -5.58
CA TYR A 68 22.25 -4.51 -4.30
C TYR A 68 20.89 -3.94 -3.96
N GLY A 69 19.91 -4.02 -4.88
CA GLY A 69 18.50 -3.82 -4.58
C GLY A 69 18.10 -2.38 -4.24
N GLN A 70 18.82 -1.33 -4.71
CA GLN A 70 18.31 0.04 -4.57
C GLN A 70 17.02 0.19 -5.39
N ALA A 71 15.89 -0.14 -4.76
CA ALA A 71 14.55 -0.14 -5.36
C ALA A 71 13.50 0.23 -4.30
N ILE A 72 12.84 1.35 -4.50
CA ILE A 72 11.72 1.81 -3.67
C ILE A 72 10.45 1.90 -4.49
N PHE A 73 9.29 1.83 -3.84
CA PHE A 73 8.02 1.90 -4.55
C PHE A 73 6.92 2.50 -3.69
N GLU A 74 5.83 2.87 -4.35
CA GLU A 74 4.60 3.32 -3.71
C GLU A 74 3.38 2.55 -4.26
N GLY A 75 2.27 2.69 -3.58
CA GLY A 75 0.98 2.21 -4.02
C GLY A 75 -0.09 3.23 -3.67
N ILE A 76 -0.77 3.70 -4.68
CA ILE A 76 -1.83 4.69 -4.57
C ILE A 76 -2.95 4.32 -5.55
N LYS A 77 -4.17 4.82 -5.35
CA LYS A 77 -5.31 4.54 -6.24
C LYS A 77 -5.88 5.83 -6.79
N ALA A 78 -6.34 5.76 -8.04
CA ALA A 78 -7.19 6.77 -8.64
C ALA A 78 -8.63 6.24 -8.75
N TYR A 79 -9.58 7.09 -8.40
CA TYR A 79 -11.00 6.77 -8.33
C TYR A 79 -11.80 7.70 -9.22
N ARG A 80 -12.69 7.16 -10.04
CA ARG A 80 -13.68 7.98 -10.72
C ARG A 80 -14.72 8.44 -9.71
N GLN A 81 -14.93 9.75 -9.67
CA GLN A 81 -15.84 10.41 -8.75
C GLN A 81 -17.27 10.43 -9.34
N PRO A 82 -18.32 10.69 -8.52
CA PRO A 82 -19.71 10.76 -8.99
C PRO A 82 -19.96 11.84 -10.06
N ASP A 83 -19.16 12.89 -10.10
CA ASP A 83 -19.25 13.98 -11.09
C ASP A 83 -18.47 13.68 -12.39
N GLY A 84 -17.84 12.49 -12.48
CA GLY A 84 -17.05 12.04 -13.62
C GLY A 84 -15.57 12.42 -13.54
N SER A 85 -15.17 13.29 -12.65
CA SER A 85 -13.75 13.60 -12.41
C SER A 85 -12.99 12.38 -11.88
N ILE A 86 -11.67 12.42 -11.94
CA ILE A 86 -10.82 11.38 -11.38
C ILE A 86 -9.95 11.99 -10.29
N ALA A 87 -10.04 11.43 -9.09
CA ALA A 87 -9.28 11.88 -7.94
C ALA A 87 -8.42 10.76 -7.35
N THR A 88 -7.37 11.16 -6.64
CA THR A 88 -6.53 10.29 -5.81
C THR A 88 -6.59 10.74 -4.36
N PHE A 89 -6.22 9.85 -3.44
CA PHE A 89 -6.36 10.07 -2.01
C PHE A 89 -5.00 10.31 -1.36
N ARG A 90 -4.78 11.50 -0.75
CA ARG A 90 -3.58 11.92 -0.02
C ARG A 90 -2.26 11.69 -0.79
N PRO A 91 -2.14 12.11 -2.04
CA PRO A 91 -0.95 11.86 -2.85
C PRO A 91 0.31 12.55 -2.31
N ASP A 92 0.16 13.66 -1.58
CA ASP A 92 1.21 14.40 -0.88
C ASP A 92 1.90 13.54 0.19
N HIS A 93 1.14 12.75 0.94
CA HIS A 93 1.67 11.80 1.93
C HIS A 93 2.41 10.62 1.25
N ASN A 94 1.93 10.13 0.10
CA ASN A 94 2.65 9.14 -0.69
C ASN A 94 3.96 9.72 -1.24
N ALA A 95 3.93 10.94 -1.78
CA ALA A 95 5.11 11.63 -2.27
C ALA A 95 6.15 11.83 -1.16
N GLN A 96 5.73 12.28 0.03
CA GLN A 96 6.63 12.44 1.18
C GLN A 96 7.21 11.09 1.62
N ARG A 97 6.41 10.02 1.68
CA ARG A 97 6.91 8.68 2.05
C ARG A 97 7.86 8.11 0.99
N PHE A 98 7.67 8.46 -0.29
CA PHE A 98 8.60 8.11 -1.35
C PHE A 98 9.95 8.82 -1.16
N ILE A 99 9.95 10.10 -0.79
CA ILE A 99 11.15 10.87 -0.40
C ILE A 99 11.84 10.21 0.80
N ASN A 100 11.11 9.92 1.88
CA ASN A 100 11.67 9.30 3.07
C ASN A 100 12.30 7.91 2.76
N SER A 101 11.70 7.16 1.83
CA SER A 101 12.24 5.89 1.37
C SER A 101 13.50 6.06 0.53
N ALA A 102 13.56 7.09 -0.33
CA ALA A 102 14.73 7.43 -1.11
C ALA A 102 15.90 7.85 -0.21
N GLU A 103 15.65 8.75 0.73
CA GLU A 103 16.63 9.21 1.72
C GLU A 103 17.25 8.02 2.49
N ARG A 104 16.39 7.10 2.99
CA ARG A 104 16.85 5.92 3.75
C ARG A 104 17.80 5.02 2.95
N LEU A 105 17.66 4.97 1.63
CA LEU A 105 18.49 4.14 0.73
C LEU A 105 19.55 4.93 -0.04
N ALA A 106 19.81 6.18 0.36
CA ALA A 106 20.74 7.07 -0.32
C ALA A 106 20.45 7.20 -1.84
N MET A 107 19.16 7.35 -2.19
CA MET A 107 18.66 7.57 -3.54
C MET A 107 18.25 9.04 -3.71
N PRO A 108 18.19 9.58 -4.93
CA PRO A 108 17.75 10.96 -5.15
C PRO A 108 16.26 11.13 -4.79
N GLU A 109 15.96 12.26 -4.19
CA GLU A 109 14.59 12.65 -3.87
C GLU A 109 13.88 13.17 -5.12
N LEU A 110 12.73 12.58 -5.48
CA LEU A 110 11.84 13.15 -6.49
C LEU A 110 10.96 14.21 -5.79
N PRO A 111 10.94 15.48 -6.25
CA PRO A 111 10.10 16.51 -5.64
C PRO A 111 8.62 16.10 -5.60
N GLN A 112 7.90 16.48 -4.52
CA GLN A 112 6.49 16.10 -4.34
C GLN A 112 5.61 16.52 -5.51
N GLU A 113 5.84 17.75 -6.03
CA GLU A 113 5.10 18.26 -7.18
C GLU A 113 5.31 17.41 -8.44
N ASP A 114 6.54 16.91 -8.67
CA ASP A 114 6.84 16.08 -9.83
C ASP A 114 6.29 14.66 -9.66
N PHE A 115 6.28 14.13 -8.42
CA PHE A 115 5.60 12.87 -8.11
C PHE A 115 4.10 12.96 -8.41
N ILE A 116 3.41 14.00 -7.90
CA ILE A 116 1.96 14.18 -8.10
C ILE A 116 1.65 14.46 -9.57
N GLU A 117 2.47 15.28 -10.23
CA GLU A 117 2.30 15.55 -11.66
C GLU A 117 2.45 14.29 -12.51
N SER A 118 3.35 13.37 -12.15
CA SER A 118 3.48 12.09 -12.85
C SER A 118 2.19 11.26 -12.80
N LEU A 119 1.49 11.26 -11.65
CA LEU A 119 0.19 10.61 -11.50
C LEU A 119 -0.85 11.24 -12.42
N ARG A 120 -0.92 12.59 -12.42
CA ARG A 120 -1.85 13.35 -13.26
C ARG A 120 -1.62 13.06 -14.75
N GLN A 121 -0.37 13.11 -15.20
CA GLN A 121 -0.01 12.90 -16.60
C GLN A 121 -0.38 11.50 -17.09
N LEU A 122 -0.11 10.45 -16.31
CA LEU A 122 -0.49 9.09 -16.69
C LEU A 122 -2.01 8.90 -16.70
N VAL A 123 -2.69 9.34 -15.65
CA VAL A 123 -4.14 9.16 -15.51
C VAL A 123 -4.90 9.97 -16.57
N GLU A 124 -4.43 11.16 -16.95
CA GLU A 124 -5.04 11.95 -18.02
C GLU A 124 -4.93 11.26 -19.38
N VAL A 125 -3.79 10.60 -19.67
CA VAL A 125 -3.58 9.88 -20.95
C VAL A 125 -4.39 8.60 -21.01
N ASP A 126 -4.48 7.86 -19.89
CA ASP A 126 -5.12 6.55 -19.77
C ASP A 126 -6.43 6.61 -18.96
N GLN A 127 -7.15 7.74 -18.98
CA GLN A 127 -8.36 7.96 -18.17
C GLN A 127 -9.47 6.92 -18.39
N ASP A 128 -9.53 6.31 -19.56
CA ASP A 128 -10.53 5.28 -19.91
C ASP A 128 -10.28 3.96 -19.16
N TRP A 129 -9.06 3.76 -18.64
CA TRP A 129 -8.70 2.63 -17.81
C TRP A 129 -9.16 2.76 -16.34
N VAL A 130 -9.62 3.94 -15.92
CA VAL A 130 -10.16 4.14 -14.57
C VAL A 130 -11.57 3.56 -14.51
N PRO A 131 -11.82 2.53 -13.67
CA PRO A 131 -13.14 1.92 -13.53
C PRO A 131 -14.24 2.94 -13.21
N GLU A 132 -15.47 2.61 -13.60
CA GLU A 132 -16.64 3.45 -13.35
C GLU A 132 -16.89 3.68 -11.86
N ALA A 133 -17.52 4.82 -11.55
CA ALA A 133 -17.89 5.18 -10.20
C ALA A 133 -18.96 4.23 -9.61
N GLY A 134 -19.03 4.15 -8.26
CA GLY A 134 -20.04 3.40 -7.53
C GLY A 134 -19.69 1.95 -7.20
N GLY A 135 -18.58 1.41 -7.76
CA GLY A 135 -18.08 0.08 -7.43
C GLY A 135 -16.90 0.11 -6.45
N GLU A 136 -16.33 -1.07 -6.15
CA GLU A 136 -15.09 -1.20 -5.35
C GLU A 136 -13.81 -1.11 -6.21
N ALA A 137 -13.94 -1.18 -7.53
CA ALA A 137 -12.81 -1.11 -8.45
C ALA A 137 -12.17 0.29 -8.46
N ALA A 138 -10.89 0.33 -8.77
CA ALA A 138 -10.11 1.57 -8.89
C ALA A 138 -8.93 1.33 -9.84
N LEU A 139 -8.29 2.38 -10.31
CA LEU A 139 -7.00 2.27 -11.00
C LEU A 139 -5.87 2.29 -9.95
N TYR A 140 -5.14 1.19 -9.82
CA TYR A 140 -3.98 1.11 -8.94
C TYR A 140 -2.75 1.66 -9.65
N LEU A 141 -2.11 2.63 -9.05
CA LEU A 141 -0.92 3.30 -9.52
C LEU A 141 0.29 2.78 -8.76
N ARG A 142 1.34 2.37 -9.46
CA ARG A 142 2.57 1.83 -8.89
C ARG A 142 3.77 2.69 -9.29
N PRO A 143 4.01 3.79 -8.58
CA PRO A 143 5.29 4.49 -8.66
C PRO A 143 6.42 3.63 -8.08
N PHE A 144 7.56 3.61 -8.74
CA PHE A 144 8.77 3.00 -8.20
C PHE A 144 10.02 3.68 -8.75
N MET A 145 11.13 3.55 -8.05
CA MET A 145 12.43 4.06 -8.50
C MET A 145 13.48 2.98 -8.30
N ILE A 146 14.33 2.81 -9.29
CA ILE A 146 15.44 1.85 -9.30
C ILE A 146 16.73 2.53 -9.69
N SER A 147 17.86 2.04 -9.16
CA SER A 147 19.17 2.40 -9.67
C SER A 147 19.41 1.76 -11.04
N THR A 148 20.06 2.51 -11.93
CA THR A 148 20.34 2.10 -13.33
C THR A 148 21.83 2.07 -13.65
N GLU A 149 22.68 2.45 -12.73
CA GLU A 149 24.13 2.43 -12.92
C GLU A 149 24.65 1.03 -13.22
N VAL A 150 25.51 0.92 -14.21
CA VAL A 150 26.17 -0.31 -14.62
C VAL A 150 27.48 -0.44 -13.85
N SER A 151 27.42 -1.10 -12.69
CA SER A 151 28.56 -1.27 -11.78
C SER A 151 28.33 -2.43 -10.81
N LEU A 152 29.40 -3.13 -10.44
CA LEU A 152 29.40 -4.11 -9.36
C LEU A 152 29.99 -3.54 -8.05
N GLY A 153 30.23 -2.23 -7.99
CA GLY A 153 30.65 -1.54 -6.77
C GLY A 153 29.47 -1.36 -5.81
N VAL A 154 29.71 -1.51 -4.50
CA VAL A 154 28.69 -1.28 -3.45
C VAL A 154 28.81 0.18 -2.97
N HIS A 155 28.02 1.04 -3.58
CA HIS A 155 27.91 2.47 -3.26
C HIS A 155 26.55 3.01 -3.73
N PRO A 156 26.11 4.19 -3.27
CA PRO A 156 24.94 4.84 -3.86
C PRO A 156 25.14 5.07 -5.36
N ALA A 157 24.19 4.70 -6.19
CA ALA A 157 24.31 4.79 -7.63
C ALA A 157 24.36 6.25 -8.13
N ASN A 158 24.99 6.47 -9.30
CA ASN A 158 25.06 7.78 -9.95
C ASN A 158 23.95 8.00 -10.99
N SER A 159 23.10 6.99 -11.22
CA SER A 159 21.93 7.10 -12.08
C SER A 159 20.77 6.27 -11.59
N TYR A 160 19.56 6.81 -11.78
CA TYR A 160 18.30 6.20 -11.37
C TYR A 160 17.23 6.46 -12.41
N ARG A 161 16.18 5.65 -12.35
CA ARG A 161 14.96 5.85 -13.12
C ARG A 161 13.75 5.72 -12.21
N TYR A 162 12.93 6.76 -12.20
CA TYR A 162 11.56 6.71 -11.70
C TYR A 162 10.65 6.16 -12.79
N VAL A 163 9.74 5.29 -12.42
CA VAL A 163 8.74 4.70 -13.32
C VAL A 163 7.39 4.70 -12.60
N LEU A 164 6.34 5.05 -13.35
CA LEU A 164 4.97 4.88 -12.89
C LEU A 164 4.23 3.99 -13.87
N ILE A 165 3.68 2.89 -13.38
CA ILE A 165 2.76 2.01 -14.11
C ILE A 165 1.40 1.99 -13.45
N ALA A 166 0.37 1.62 -14.19
CA ALA A 166 -0.99 1.54 -13.67
C ALA A 166 -1.68 0.23 -14.06
N SER A 167 -2.59 -0.21 -13.21
CA SER A 167 -3.32 -1.47 -13.37
C SER A 167 -4.73 -1.31 -12.82
N PRO A 168 -5.80 -1.59 -13.57
CA PRO A 168 -7.13 -1.64 -12.99
C PRO A 168 -7.20 -2.76 -11.95
N ALA A 169 -7.80 -2.45 -10.82
CA ALA A 169 -7.95 -3.36 -9.68
C ALA A 169 -9.44 -3.50 -9.34
N GLY A 170 -9.91 -4.73 -9.26
CA GLY A 170 -11.27 -5.05 -8.82
C GLY A 170 -11.41 -5.02 -7.30
N SER A 171 -12.55 -5.50 -6.82
CA SER A 171 -12.70 -5.75 -5.38
C SER A 171 -11.63 -6.74 -4.92
N TYR A 172 -10.96 -6.41 -3.83
CA TYR A 172 -9.95 -7.29 -3.22
C TYR A 172 -10.59 -8.61 -2.74
N PHE A 173 -11.86 -8.56 -2.35
CA PHE A 173 -12.64 -9.68 -1.88
C PHE A 173 -13.76 -10.01 -2.87
N SER A 174 -13.54 -10.88 -3.83
CA SER A 174 -14.53 -11.27 -4.86
C SER A 174 -15.79 -11.96 -4.31
N GLY A 175 -15.78 -12.41 -3.05
CA GLY A 175 -16.88 -13.07 -2.36
C GLY A 175 -17.45 -12.30 -1.16
N GLY A 176 -17.21 -10.97 -1.10
CA GLY A 176 -17.48 -10.16 0.09
C GLY A 176 -16.33 -10.22 1.10
N ILE A 177 -16.34 -9.27 2.06
CA ILE A 177 -15.29 -9.18 3.07
C ILE A 177 -15.41 -10.35 4.02
N LYS A 178 -14.35 -11.16 4.09
CA LYS A 178 -14.23 -12.27 5.02
C LYS A 178 -13.01 -12.06 5.90
N PRO A 179 -13.10 -12.39 7.19
CA PRO A 179 -11.93 -12.40 8.05
C PRO A 179 -10.88 -13.39 7.53
N VAL A 180 -9.62 -13.02 7.67
CA VAL A 180 -8.47 -13.85 7.31
C VAL A 180 -7.93 -14.59 8.52
N SER A 181 -7.26 -15.73 8.27
CA SER A 181 -6.46 -16.46 9.23
C SER A 181 -5.00 -15.99 9.13
N VAL A 182 -4.35 -15.86 10.28
CA VAL A 182 -2.99 -15.34 10.36
C VAL A 182 -2.06 -16.23 11.19
N TRP A 183 -0.78 -16.29 10.78
CA TRP A 183 0.29 -17.00 11.47
C TRP A 183 1.21 -16.03 12.19
N LEU A 184 1.40 -16.20 13.50
CA LEU A 184 2.39 -15.44 14.28
C LEU A 184 3.79 -15.98 13.97
N SER A 185 4.60 -15.20 13.27
CA SER A 185 5.97 -15.59 12.92
C SER A 185 6.91 -15.36 14.08
N THR A 186 7.43 -16.44 14.67
CA THR A 186 8.44 -16.40 15.73
C THR A 186 9.87 -16.61 15.21
N ASP A 187 10.03 -17.21 14.04
CA ASP A 187 11.34 -17.54 13.44
C ASP A 187 11.94 -16.35 12.69
N TYR A 188 11.10 -15.61 11.96
CA TYR A 188 11.54 -14.54 11.07
C TYR A 188 10.97 -13.20 11.50
N VAL A 189 11.71 -12.13 11.22
CA VAL A 189 11.28 -10.75 11.42
C VAL A 189 11.23 -10.03 10.08
N ARG A 190 10.28 -9.11 9.93
CA ARG A 190 10.19 -8.28 8.73
C ARG A 190 11.26 -7.21 8.69
N ALA A 191 11.53 -6.60 9.84
CA ALA A 191 12.46 -5.49 10.02
C ALA A 191 12.98 -5.45 11.46
N ALA A 192 13.97 -4.61 11.70
CA ALA A 192 14.54 -4.37 13.02
C ALA A 192 14.75 -2.86 13.23
N PRO A 193 14.84 -2.39 14.49
CA PRO A 193 15.22 -1.01 14.80
C PRO A 193 16.53 -0.61 14.12
N GLY A 194 16.54 0.57 13.45
CA GLY A 194 17.67 1.03 12.64
C GLY A 194 17.79 0.38 11.25
N GLY A 195 16.94 -0.59 10.94
CA GLY A 195 16.83 -1.22 9.62
C GLY A 195 16.05 -0.39 8.61
N THR A 196 15.42 -1.05 7.65
CA THR A 196 14.69 -0.42 6.53
C THR A 196 13.17 -0.50 6.65
N GLY A 197 12.64 -0.91 7.81
CA GLY A 197 11.21 -1.18 8.01
C GLY A 197 10.29 -0.01 7.71
N ALA A 198 10.71 1.21 8.04
CA ALA A 198 9.95 2.44 7.78
C ALA A 198 10.03 2.91 6.30
N ALA A 199 10.93 2.35 5.49
CA ALA A 199 11.03 2.63 4.07
C ALA A 199 10.20 1.62 3.25
N LYS A 200 9.58 2.10 2.17
CA LYS A 200 8.88 1.21 1.22
C LYS A 200 9.88 0.65 0.21
N PHE A 201 10.73 -0.24 0.72
CA PHE A 201 11.89 -0.82 0.08
C PHE A 201 11.61 -2.26 -0.39
N ALA A 202 11.95 -2.57 -1.63
CA ALA A 202 11.69 -3.88 -2.23
C ALA A 202 12.28 -5.05 -1.43
N GLY A 203 13.44 -4.86 -0.81
CA GLY A 203 14.09 -5.89 0.01
C GLY A 203 13.30 -6.32 1.24
N ASN A 204 12.50 -5.42 1.84
CA ASN A 204 11.63 -5.78 2.97
C ASN A 204 10.57 -6.81 2.54
N TYR A 205 10.11 -6.73 1.29
CA TYR A 205 9.10 -7.64 0.74
C TYR A 205 9.73 -8.97 0.30
N ALA A 206 10.88 -8.95 -0.34
CA ALA A 206 11.60 -10.18 -0.69
C ALA A 206 11.94 -11.00 0.56
N GLY A 207 12.38 -10.36 1.63
CA GLY A 207 12.69 -11.01 2.93
C GLY A 207 11.47 -11.62 3.63
N SER A 208 10.24 -11.24 3.25
CA SER A 208 9.01 -11.76 3.86
C SER A 208 8.48 -13.06 3.23
N LEU A 209 8.96 -13.43 2.04
CA LEU A 209 8.35 -14.48 1.23
C LEU A 209 8.41 -15.87 1.87
N LEU A 210 9.50 -16.21 2.56
CA LEU A 210 9.62 -17.53 3.21
C LEU A 210 8.62 -17.68 4.36
N ALA A 211 8.49 -16.66 5.22
CA ALA A 211 7.52 -16.69 6.31
C ALA A 211 6.07 -16.72 5.78
N GLN A 212 5.77 -16.02 4.67
CA GLN A 212 4.48 -16.11 4.02
C GLN A 212 4.21 -17.54 3.49
N ALA A 213 5.18 -18.17 2.83
CA ALA A 213 5.05 -19.55 2.37
C ALA A 213 4.80 -20.54 3.53
N GLN A 214 5.47 -20.32 4.68
CA GLN A 214 5.20 -21.14 5.89
C GLN A 214 3.79 -20.90 6.44
N ALA A 215 3.29 -19.66 6.43
CA ALA A 215 1.92 -19.36 6.82
C ALA A 215 0.91 -20.07 5.89
N ASP A 216 1.14 -20.05 4.58
CA ASP A 216 0.32 -20.75 3.59
C ASP A 216 0.31 -22.27 3.84
N GLU A 217 1.46 -22.88 4.16
CA GLU A 217 1.57 -24.32 4.53
C GLU A 217 0.80 -24.65 5.81
N LYS A 218 0.63 -23.69 6.71
CA LYS A 218 -0.18 -23.84 7.94
C LYS A 218 -1.67 -23.56 7.72
N GLY A 219 -2.07 -23.22 6.48
CA GLY A 219 -3.44 -22.87 6.13
C GLY A 219 -3.84 -21.44 6.56
N CYS A 220 -2.86 -20.57 6.79
CA CYS A 220 -3.08 -19.17 7.09
C CYS A 220 -2.96 -18.30 5.83
N ASP A 221 -3.79 -17.28 5.74
CA ASP A 221 -3.80 -16.34 4.61
C ASP A 221 -2.63 -15.33 4.66
N GLN A 222 -2.16 -14.98 5.86
CA GLN A 222 -1.14 -13.97 6.07
C GLN A 222 -0.25 -14.30 7.28
N VAL A 223 0.95 -13.67 7.28
CA VAL A 223 1.87 -13.71 8.42
C VAL A 223 1.72 -12.45 9.27
N VAL A 224 1.76 -12.58 10.59
CA VAL A 224 1.90 -11.47 11.53
C VAL A 224 3.34 -11.40 11.99
N TRP A 225 3.92 -10.21 11.87
CA TRP A 225 5.29 -9.90 12.27
C TRP A 225 5.34 -9.44 13.70
N LEU A 226 6.35 -9.93 14.40
CA LEU A 226 6.69 -9.55 15.77
C LEU A 226 7.98 -8.72 15.77
N ASP A 227 8.16 -7.94 16.83
CA ASP A 227 9.36 -7.15 17.02
C ASP A 227 10.65 -8.00 17.00
N ALA A 228 11.71 -7.44 16.48
CA ALA A 228 12.96 -8.17 16.25
C ALA A 228 13.75 -8.49 17.53
N ILE A 229 13.45 -7.86 18.64
CA ILE A 229 14.24 -7.94 19.88
C ILE A 229 13.64 -8.98 20.85
N GLU A 230 12.37 -8.79 21.23
CA GLU A 230 11.69 -9.63 22.21
C GLU A 230 10.81 -10.69 21.57
N ARG A 231 10.45 -10.52 20.28
CA ARG A 231 9.58 -11.41 19.47
C ARG A 231 8.24 -11.71 20.14
N ARG A 232 7.66 -10.69 20.73
CA ARG A 232 6.39 -10.76 21.41
C ARG A 232 5.45 -9.58 21.13
N TYR A 233 5.98 -8.44 20.68
CA TYR A 233 5.17 -7.28 20.35
C TYR A 233 4.76 -7.33 18.89
N ILE A 234 3.49 -7.14 18.66
CA ILE A 234 2.88 -7.17 17.31
C ILE A 234 3.30 -5.92 16.55
N GLU A 235 3.73 -6.09 15.30
CA GLU A 235 4.11 -4.99 14.44
C GLU A 235 3.17 -4.84 13.24
N GLU A 236 3.19 -5.77 12.29
CA GLU A 236 2.43 -5.69 11.03
C GLU A 236 1.90 -7.06 10.61
N MET A 237 0.91 -7.09 9.71
CA MET A 237 0.40 -8.29 9.05
C MET A 237 0.75 -8.26 7.56
N GLY A 238 1.62 -9.14 7.11
CA GLY A 238 2.15 -9.10 5.73
C GLY A 238 2.79 -7.76 5.43
N GLY A 239 2.19 -6.95 4.57
CA GLY A 239 2.59 -5.58 4.26
C GLY A 239 1.54 -4.54 4.70
N MET A 240 0.76 -4.81 5.74
CA MET A 240 -0.35 -3.99 6.25
C MET A 240 -0.17 -3.69 7.73
N ASN A 241 -0.61 -2.51 8.18
CA ASN A 241 -0.66 -2.18 9.59
C ASN A 241 -1.84 -2.88 10.28
N LEU A 242 -1.70 -3.22 11.55
CA LEU A 242 -2.76 -3.83 12.37
C LEU A 242 -3.44 -2.80 13.27
N MET A 243 -4.73 -3.00 13.50
CA MET A 243 -5.57 -2.28 14.44
C MET A 243 -6.43 -3.24 15.24
N PHE A 244 -6.73 -2.88 16.48
CA PHE A 244 -7.50 -3.65 17.43
C PHE A 244 -8.60 -2.79 18.02
N VAL A 245 -9.79 -3.35 18.16
CA VAL A 245 -10.93 -2.68 18.79
C VAL A 245 -11.14 -3.24 20.19
N TYR A 246 -11.10 -2.39 21.19
CA TYR A 246 -11.43 -2.72 22.56
C TYR A 246 -12.81 -2.18 22.93
N GLY A 247 -13.62 -2.99 23.58
CA GLY A 247 -14.99 -2.63 23.93
C GLY A 247 -15.96 -2.71 22.75
N SER A 248 -17.05 -1.95 22.77
CA SER A 248 -18.09 -1.98 21.75
C SER A 248 -18.93 -0.69 21.75
N GLY A 249 -19.66 -0.45 20.65
CA GLY A 249 -20.51 0.74 20.48
C GLY A 249 -19.71 2.03 20.60
N ASP A 250 -20.33 3.10 21.10
CA ASP A 250 -19.76 4.45 21.17
C ASP A 250 -18.59 4.58 22.16
N SER A 251 -18.37 3.58 23.02
CA SER A 251 -17.27 3.55 24.00
C SER A 251 -16.07 2.73 23.56
N ALA A 252 -16.04 2.30 22.31
CA ALA A 252 -14.93 1.52 21.79
C ALA A 252 -13.66 2.37 21.64
N GLU A 253 -12.52 1.72 21.88
CA GLU A 253 -11.18 2.27 21.67
C GLU A 253 -10.51 1.55 20.51
N ILE A 254 -9.89 2.31 19.59
CA ILE A 254 -9.07 1.79 18.50
C ILE A 254 -7.61 1.85 18.91
N VAL A 255 -6.98 0.69 19.02
CA VAL A 255 -5.57 0.57 19.39
C VAL A 255 -4.76 0.08 18.21
N THR A 256 -3.57 0.66 18.00
CA THR A 256 -2.64 0.22 16.94
C THR A 256 -1.21 0.22 17.48
N PRO A 257 -0.35 -0.67 16.97
CA PRO A 257 1.07 -0.63 17.32
C PRO A 257 1.69 0.74 17.03
N GLU A 258 2.46 1.25 17.99
CA GLU A 258 3.22 2.49 17.82
C GLU A 258 4.30 2.34 16.77
N LEU A 259 4.64 3.44 16.09
CA LEU A 259 5.68 3.45 15.06
C LEU A 259 7.07 3.40 15.73
N SER A 260 7.69 2.23 15.69
CA SER A 260 9.00 1.96 16.30
C SER A 260 10.20 2.20 15.38
N GLY A 261 9.95 2.59 14.10
CA GLY A 261 10.97 2.67 13.05
C GLY A 261 11.16 1.35 12.29
N SER A 262 10.62 0.23 12.78
CA SER A 262 10.53 -1.04 12.05
C SER A 262 9.20 -1.22 11.30
N LEU A 263 8.16 -0.48 11.66
CA LEU A 263 6.88 -0.46 10.97
C LEU A 263 6.86 0.58 9.86
N LEU A 264 6.14 0.27 8.77
CA LEU A 264 5.85 1.26 7.73
C LEU A 264 4.78 2.24 8.22
N PRO A 265 5.02 3.57 8.19
CA PRO A 265 3.98 4.57 8.50
C PRO A 265 2.92 4.55 7.38
N GLY A 266 1.84 3.79 7.61
CA GLY A 266 0.79 3.57 6.63
C GLY A 266 -0.10 4.80 6.49
N ILE A 267 -0.34 5.26 5.25
CA ILE A 267 -1.25 6.39 4.98
C ILE A 267 -2.69 5.98 5.29
N THR A 268 -3.08 4.75 4.94
CA THR A 268 -4.39 4.20 5.33
C THR A 268 -4.51 4.11 6.86
N ARG A 269 -3.45 3.70 7.56
CA ARG A 269 -3.40 3.67 9.04
C ARG A 269 -3.68 5.06 9.62
N GLU A 270 -2.92 6.05 9.21
CA GLU A 270 -3.06 7.43 9.68
C GLU A 270 -4.47 7.99 9.40
N SER A 271 -4.99 7.73 8.19
CA SER A 271 -6.34 8.16 7.81
C SER A 271 -7.42 7.48 8.65
N LEU A 272 -7.28 6.18 8.96
CA LEU A 272 -8.23 5.45 9.80
C LEU A 272 -8.21 5.91 11.25
N LEU A 273 -7.07 6.31 11.81
CA LEU A 273 -7.00 6.91 13.14
C LEU A 273 -7.80 8.22 13.19
N GLN A 274 -7.68 9.06 12.16
CA GLN A 274 -8.48 10.28 12.05
C GLN A 274 -9.97 9.98 11.85
N VAL A 275 -10.31 9.05 10.95
CA VAL A 275 -11.71 8.63 10.72
C VAL A 275 -12.33 8.06 12.02
N ALA A 276 -11.58 7.32 12.80
CA ALA A 276 -12.05 6.80 14.10
C ALA A 276 -12.39 7.95 15.07
N GLN A 277 -11.52 8.96 15.16
CA GLN A 277 -11.78 10.16 15.97
C GLN A 277 -13.00 10.94 15.47
N ASP A 278 -13.16 11.09 14.16
CA ASP A 278 -14.33 11.76 13.55
C ASP A 278 -15.64 11.02 13.87
N LEU A 279 -15.59 9.70 14.05
CA LEU A 279 -16.72 8.86 14.46
C LEU A 279 -16.92 8.83 15.99
N GLY A 280 -16.05 9.50 16.75
CA GLY A 280 -16.14 9.61 18.21
C GLY A 280 -15.43 8.52 18.99
N TYR A 281 -14.65 7.65 18.35
CA TYR A 281 -13.87 6.62 19.03
C TYR A 281 -12.60 7.18 19.64
N GLU A 282 -12.19 6.64 20.79
CA GLU A 282 -10.87 6.88 21.33
C GLU A 282 -9.81 6.15 20.49
N VAL A 283 -8.62 6.75 20.36
CA VAL A 283 -7.52 6.21 19.56
C VAL A 283 -6.24 6.20 20.39
N THR A 284 -5.59 5.04 20.47
CA THR A 284 -4.33 4.87 21.20
C THR A 284 -3.28 4.17 20.34
N GLU A 285 -2.08 4.74 20.32
CA GLU A 285 -0.89 4.12 19.74
C GLU A 285 -0.02 3.56 20.86
N ARG A 286 0.12 2.25 20.93
CA ARG A 286 0.93 1.57 21.97
C ARG A 286 1.40 0.20 21.51
N ARG A 287 2.36 -0.36 22.22
CA ARG A 287 2.78 -1.75 22.01
C ARG A 287 1.69 -2.70 22.53
N ILE A 288 1.50 -3.82 21.81
CA ILE A 288 0.57 -4.90 22.13
C ILE A 288 1.34 -6.21 22.05
N THR A 289 1.26 -7.05 23.07
CA THR A 289 1.90 -8.37 23.04
C THR A 289 1.00 -9.45 22.45
N THR A 290 1.58 -10.55 22.02
CA THR A 290 0.83 -11.72 21.52
C THR A 290 -0.03 -12.32 22.61
N GLU A 291 0.46 -12.35 23.88
CA GLU A 291 -0.28 -12.85 25.02
C GLU A 291 -1.46 -11.94 25.41
N GLU A 292 -1.28 -10.62 25.26
CA GLU A 292 -2.36 -9.64 25.43
C GLU A 292 -3.44 -9.86 24.38
N TRP A 293 -3.05 -9.99 23.10
CA TRP A 293 -4.00 -10.25 22.01
C TRP A 293 -4.85 -11.48 22.30
N GLN A 294 -4.21 -12.61 22.61
CA GLN A 294 -4.93 -13.84 22.91
C GLN A 294 -5.87 -13.70 24.10
N ARG A 295 -5.35 -13.23 25.23
CA ARG A 295 -6.14 -13.07 26.47
C ARG A 295 -7.36 -12.17 26.25
N ASP A 296 -7.18 -11.04 25.59
CA ASP A 296 -8.21 -10.03 25.44
C ASP A 296 -9.23 -10.41 24.35
N ALA A 297 -8.83 -11.15 23.30
CA ALA A 297 -9.74 -11.76 22.34
C ALA A 297 -10.58 -12.87 23.00
N GLU A 298 -9.98 -13.79 23.75
CA GLU A 298 -10.67 -14.87 24.44
C GLU A 298 -11.65 -14.37 25.52
N SER A 299 -11.31 -13.26 26.20
CA SER A 299 -12.19 -12.65 27.21
C SER A 299 -13.29 -11.77 26.60
N GLY A 300 -13.17 -11.40 25.32
CA GLY A 300 -14.06 -10.46 24.65
C GLY A 300 -13.77 -8.98 24.97
N ALA A 301 -12.69 -8.67 25.71
CA ALA A 301 -12.25 -7.30 25.95
C ALA A 301 -11.79 -6.64 24.64
N MET A 302 -11.05 -7.37 23.79
CA MET A 302 -10.79 -7.02 22.40
C MET A 302 -11.87 -7.64 21.54
N SER A 303 -12.74 -6.81 20.99
CA SER A 303 -13.91 -7.27 20.21
C SER A 303 -13.58 -7.54 18.74
N GLU A 304 -12.64 -6.78 18.15
CA GLU A 304 -12.31 -6.89 16.72
C GLU A 304 -10.81 -6.68 16.50
N ALA A 305 -10.29 -7.27 15.43
CA ALA A 305 -8.95 -6.98 14.90
C ALA A 305 -8.99 -6.91 13.38
N PHE A 306 -8.21 -6.00 12.81
CA PHE A 306 -8.11 -5.87 11.35
C PHE A 306 -6.77 -5.28 10.92
N ALA A 307 -6.39 -5.59 9.69
CA ALA A 307 -5.27 -4.95 9.04
C ALA A 307 -5.74 -3.91 8.03
N CYS A 308 -4.90 -2.92 7.73
CA CYS A 308 -5.22 -1.86 6.79
C CYS A 308 -4.05 -1.53 5.86
N GLY A 309 -4.38 -1.18 4.61
CA GLY A 309 -3.42 -0.81 3.58
C GLY A 309 -4.12 -0.35 2.30
N THR A 310 -3.37 0.20 1.35
CA THR A 310 -3.94 0.78 0.13
C THR A 310 -4.69 -0.25 -0.73
N ALA A 311 -4.18 -1.47 -0.85
CA ALA A 311 -4.76 -2.46 -1.76
C ALA A 311 -6.13 -2.96 -1.27
N ALA A 312 -6.19 -3.50 -0.05
CA ALA A 312 -7.39 -4.10 0.54
C ALA A 312 -8.26 -3.10 1.32
N VAL A 313 -7.75 -1.90 1.61
CA VAL A 313 -8.29 -0.89 2.52
C VAL A 313 -8.33 -1.40 3.96
N ILE A 314 -9.24 -2.31 4.27
CA ILE A 314 -9.35 -3.01 5.55
C ILE A 314 -9.56 -4.51 5.30
N THR A 315 -8.85 -5.34 6.07
CA THR A 315 -8.96 -6.80 6.09
C THR A 315 -9.20 -7.25 7.53
N PRO A 316 -10.40 -7.73 7.90
CA PRO A 316 -10.65 -8.27 9.23
C PRO A 316 -9.78 -9.49 9.52
N VAL A 317 -9.36 -9.67 10.77
CA VAL A 317 -8.66 -10.86 11.26
C VAL A 317 -9.62 -11.68 12.10
N GLY A 318 -9.82 -12.94 11.75
CA GLY A 318 -10.78 -13.84 12.43
C GLY A 318 -10.14 -15.00 13.19
N HIS A 319 -8.98 -15.49 12.72
CA HIS A 319 -8.29 -16.61 13.35
C HIS A 319 -6.79 -16.32 13.44
N VAL A 320 -6.23 -16.52 14.61
CA VAL A 320 -4.80 -16.31 14.90
C VAL A 320 -4.18 -17.62 15.32
N MET A 321 -3.18 -18.07 14.59
CA MET A 321 -2.42 -19.30 14.83
C MET A 321 -0.94 -19.00 15.01
N GLY A 322 -0.27 -19.85 15.77
CA GLY A 322 1.18 -19.80 16.02
C GLY A 322 1.63 -21.06 16.75
N ASP A 323 2.91 -21.19 17.06
CA ASP A 323 3.43 -22.37 17.74
C ASP A 323 2.76 -22.64 19.11
N SER A 324 2.32 -21.58 19.78
CA SER A 324 1.66 -21.63 21.09
C SER A 324 0.35 -20.85 21.16
N ALA A 325 -0.17 -20.41 20.02
CA ALA A 325 -1.40 -19.61 19.90
C ALA A 325 -2.37 -20.28 18.93
N ASP A 326 -3.63 -20.39 19.33
CA ASP A 326 -4.74 -20.83 18.47
C ASP A 326 -6.04 -20.27 19.06
N PHE A 327 -6.48 -19.11 18.54
CA PHE A 327 -7.67 -18.44 19.04
C PHE A 327 -8.40 -17.66 17.95
N GLN A 328 -9.67 -17.40 18.18
CA GLN A 328 -10.52 -16.63 17.29
C GLN A 328 -10.74 -15.20 17.82
N VAL A 329 -10.90 -14.26 16.89
CA VAL A 329 -11.33 -12.88 17.14
C VAL A 329 -12.74 -12.74 16.60
N ASN A 330 -13.67 -12.17 17.39
CA ASN A 330 -15.05 -11.92 17.01
C ASN A 330 -15.78 -13.13 16.40
N GLY A 331 -15.53 -14.34 16.91
CA GLY A 331 -16.16 -15.55 16.38
C GLY A 331 -15.88 -15.82 14.90
N ASN A 332 -14.77 -15.30 14.37
CA ASN A 332 -14.38 -15.35 12.96
C ASN A 332 -15.34 -14.58 12.02
N GLU A 333 -15.91 -13.50 12.50
CA GLU A 333 -16.78 -12.61 11.73
C GLU A 333 -16.17 -11.21 11.60
N ALA A 334 -16.55 -10.47 10.55
CA ALA A 334 -16.15 -9.08 10.41
C ALA A 334 -16.87 -8.22 11.46
N GLY A 335 -16.12 -7.37 12.18
CA GLY A 335 -16.67 -6.55 13.24
C GLY A 335 -17.44 -5.33 12.73
N GLU A 336 -18.42 -4.86 13.49
CA GLU A 336 -19.27 -3.72 13.11
C GLU A 336 -18.46 -2.41 13.01
N ILE A 337 -17.52 -2.18 13.94
CA ILE A 337 -16.68 -0.99 13.97
C ILE A 337 -15.67 -1.02 12.82
N THR A 338 -15.05 -2.18 12.56
CA THR A 338 -14.19 -2.41 11.39
C THR A 338 -14.90 -2.05 10.09
N MET A 339 -16.16 -2.48 9.95
CA MET A 339 -16.95 -2.21 8.75
C MET A 339 -17.39 -0.74 8.65
N ALA A 340 -17.73 -0.09 9.76
CA ALA A 340 -18.06 1.33 9.79
C ALA A 340 -16.86 2.21 9.39
N LEU A 341 -15.66 1.89 9.90
CA LEU A 341 -14.42 2.57 9.53
C LEU A 341 -14.11 2.40 8.04
N ARG A 342 -14.30 1.18 7.51
CA ARG A 342 -14.11 0.89 6.09
C ARG A 342 -15.08 1.68 5.21
N GLU A 343 -16.35 1.64 5.53
CA GLU A 343 -17.40 2.35 4.78
C GLU A 343 -17.13 3.86 4.76
N ARG A 344 -16.79 4.44 5.90
CA ARG A 344 -16.47 5.86 6.00
C ARG A 344 -15.28 6.24 5.14
N LEU A 345 -14.16 5.51 5.25
CA LEU A 345 -12.94 5.79 4.48
C LEU A 345 -13.16 5.60 2.97
N THR A 346 -13.76 4.48 2.57
CA THR A 346 -14.02 4.22 1.14
C THR A 346 -15.05 5.20 0.57
N GLY A 347 -16.00 5.63 1.37
CA GLY A 347 -16.97 6.67 1.00
C GLY A 347 -16.29 8.00 0.68
N ILE A 348 -15.32 8.43 1.51
CA ILE A 348 -14.50 9.63 1.24
C ILE A 348 -13.69 9.42 -0.05
N GLN A 349 -12.97 8.32 -0.17
CA GLN A 349 -12.12 8.04 -1.34
C GLN A 349 -12.87 8.09 -2.68
N ARG A 350 -14.16 7.74 -2.67
CA ARG A 350 -15.03 7.67 -3.86
C ARG A 350 -16.00 8.83 -4.01
N GLY A 351 -15.90 9.84 -3.16
CA GLY A 351 -16.78 11.01 -3.20
C GLY A 351 -18.25 10.74 -2.82
N ALA A 352 -18.53 9.57 -2.23
CA ALA A 352 -19.86 9.25 -1.68
C ALA A 352 -20.10 9.87 -0.30
N VAL A 353 -19.03 10.22 0.39
CA VAL A 353 -19.01 10.90 1.68
C VAL A 353 -18.19 12.17 1.53
N GLU A 354 -18.61 13.26 2.16
CA GLU A 354 -17.90 14.54 2.15
C GLU A 354 -16.48 14.40 2.69
N ASP A 355 -15.51 14.95 1.95
CA ASP A 355 -14.12 15.04 2.37
C ASP A 355 -13.89 16.30 3.20
N THR A 356 -14.09 16.20 4.50
CA THR A 356 -13.90 17.32 5.45
C THR A 356 -12.44 17.65 5.74
N HIS A 357 -11.52 16.80 5.31
CA HIS A 357 -10.09 16.95 5.56
C HIS A 357 -9.28 17.45 4.34
N GLY A 358 -9.92 17.51 3.16
CA GLY A 358 -9.23 17.89 1.92
C GLY A 358 -8.23 16.83 1.45
N TRP A 359 -8.52 15.55 1.67
CA TRP A 359 -7.67 14.42 1.32
C TRP A 359 -7.72 14.03 -0.17
N LEU A 360 -8.82 14.40 -0.83
CA LEU A 360 -8.97 14.13 -2.26
C LEU A 360 -8.22 15.18 -3.09
N HIS A 361 -7.43 14.69 -4.03
CA HIS A 361 -6.73 15.49 -5.02
C HIS A 361 -7.21 15.13 -6.41
N THR A 362 -7.83 16.08 -7.12
CA THR A 362 -8.33 15.87 -8.49
C THR A 362 -7.16 15.79 -9.47
N LEU A 363 -7.06 14.68 -10.19
CA LEU A 363 -6.08 14.45 -11.24
C LEU A 363 -6.62 14.86 -12.61
N VAL A 364 -7.89 14.55 -12.90
CA VAL A 364 -8.58 14.87 -14.16
C VAL A 364 -9.98 15.40 -13.83
N LYS A 365 -10.40 16.48 -14.53
CA LYS A 365 -11.71 17.12 -14.37
C LYS A 365 -12.72 16.60 -15.36
#